data_c955c4cac13f537bde87cd4c0dc42fa9
#
_entry.id   c955c4cac13f537bde87cd4c0dc42fa9
#
_cell.length_a   1.000
_cell.length_b   1.000
_cell.length_c   1.000
_cell.angle_alpha   90.00
_cell.angle_beta   90.00
_cell.angle_gamma   90.00
#
_symmetry.space_group_name_H-M   'P 1'
#
loop_
_entity.id
_entity.type
_entity.pdbx_description
1 polymer ?
#
loop_
_entity_poly.entity_id
_entity_poly.type
_entity_poly.pdbx_seq_one_letter_code
_entity_poly.pdbx_strand_id
1 'polypeptide(L)'
;MVDAFQIAFMPEGLATGIGSLPFVDPEAALELIFAELPEMPHWPQLPRRGEQEHFVHQFLQPLMDCGMLTSEGGRWILDASGENSAACLTEFYTTCLPAEAGDGECLRSYLPTPEAAAGLYAFLARARAGGLKPAGFVKGQIAGPLSVALELKDRQGRPAYYHGDLRDTIVRTLALYARCQATALSEFGAVPVIFVDDPAVRAYGSRLHLALSREMIIEDLNFIFEAIQSENALAGIHSCEALDWSLLLETHVQILSLDAYRFGASLIPYAAPLVRFVERGGVIAWGIVPTLDDPYNESVESLLQRLDSLWKDLFPMRTVREKVLDQSMLTPACGTGLLTEDRTRRIYRLTAGLSRKQRKASD
;
A
#
# COMPACT_ATOMS: atom_id res chain seq x y z
N MET A 1 4.91 -10.53 -23.40
CA MET A 1 3.75 -9.66 -23.17
C MET A 1 2.90 -10.40 -22.18
N VAL A 2 2.93 -9.99 -20.91
CA VAL A 2 2.02 -10.51 -19.89
C VAL A 2 0.64 -9.96 -20.28
N ASP A 3 -0.32 -10.86 -20.50
CA ASP A 3 -1.69 -10.50 -20.85
C ASP A 3 -2.28 -9.59 -19.75
N ALA A 4 -2.99 -8.57 -20.22
CA ALA A 4 -3.63 -7.57 -19.42
C ALA A 4 -4.41 -8.17 -18.24
N PHE A 5 -4.29 -7.54 -17.07
CA PHE A 5 -5.00 -7.73 -15.83
C PHE A 5 -6.10 -8.80 -15.85
N GLN A 6 -5.87 -9.93 -15.18
CA GLN A 6 -6.82 -11.06 -15.15
C GLN A 6 -8.17 -10.69 -14.48
N ILE A 7 -8.21 -9.61 -13.71
CA ILE A 7 -9.40 -9.13 -13.01
C ILE A 7 -9.80 -7.78 -13.58
N ALA A 8 -10.98 -7.71 -14.21
CA ALA A 8 -11.57 -6.44 -14.60
C ALA A 8 -12.05 -5.70 -13.35
N PHE A 9 -11.39 -4.59 -13.02
CA PHE A 9 -11.73 -3.76 -11.86
C PHE A 9 -12.16 -2.37 -12.31
N MET A 10 -13.45 -2.09 -12.18
CA MET A 10 -14.08 -0.81 -12.50
C MET A 10 -14.67 -0.23 -11.21
N PRO A 11 -13.87 0.52 -10.43
CA PRO A 11 -14.30 0.98 -9.12
C PRO A 11 -15.32 2.13 -9.12
N GLU A 12 -15.45 2.90 -10.20
CA GLU A 12 -16.46 3.94 -10.39
C GLU A 12 -16.56 4.91 -9.19
N GLY A 13 -15.45 5.32 -8.63
CA GLY A 13 -15.39 6.17 -7.45
C GLY A 13 -15.54 5.44 -6.11
N LEU A 14 -15.32 4.12 -6.08
CA LEU A 14 -15.27 3.34 -4.84
C LEU A 14 -14.23 3.91 -3.86
N ALA A 15 -14.58 3.99 -2.58
CA ALA A 15 -13.70 4.56 -1.57
C ALA A 15 -13.06 3.50 -0.66
N THR A 16 -11.81 3.76 -0.28
CA THR A 16 -11.11 3.00 0.77
C THR A 16 -10.15 3.90 1.56
N GLY A 17 -9.62 3.42 2.69
CA GLY A 17 -8.56 4.08 3.45
C GLY A 17 -7.16 3.69 2.97
N ILE A 18 -6.12 4.44 3.38
CA ILE A 18 -4.73 4.07 3.08
C ILE A 18 -4.27 2.91 3.98
N GLY A 19 -4.56 2.95 5.29
CA GLY A 19 -4.24 1.83 6.19
C GLY A 19 -4.16 2.25 7.64
N SER A 20 -3.29 3.19 7.99
CA SER A 20 -3.05 3.55 9.38
C SER A 20 -4.11 4.46 9.99
N LEU A 21 -4.53 4.13 11.23
CA LEU A 21 -5.47 4.90 12.05
C LEU A 21 -4.89 5.17 13.45
N PRO A 22 -5.34 6.27 14.13
CA PRO A 22 -4.80 6.69 15.42
C PRO A 22 -5.44 5.99 16.62
N PHE A 23 -6.14 4.90 16.41
CA PHE A 23 -6.80 4.15 17.46
C PHE A 23 -5.83 3.20 18.17
N VAL A 24 -6.07 2.97 19.46
CA VAL A 24 -5.39 1.93 20.24
C VAL A 24 -6.26 0.67 20.26
N ASP A 25 -7.59 0.83 20.29
CA ASP A 25 -8.55 -0.26 20.22
C ASP A 25 -8.85 -0.63 18.75
N PRO A 26 -8.54 -1.88 18.32
CA PRO A 26 -8.83 -2.35 16.98
C PRO A 26 -10.33 -2.33 16.62
N GLU A 27 -11.21 -2.63 17.57
CA GLU A 27 -12.66 -2.65 17.32
C GLU A 27 -13.19 -1.25 17.05
N ALA A 28 -12.74 -0.23 17.78
CA ALA A 28 -13.11 1.17 17.53
C ALA A 28 -12.66 1.66 16.14
N ALA A 29 -11.49 1.19 15.67
CA ALA A 29 -11.02 1.47 14.32
C ALA A 29 -11.90 0.77 13.28
N LEU A 30 -12.24 -0.49 13.50
CA LEU A 30 -13.11 -1.27 12.59
C LEU A 30 -14.53 -0.71 12.52
N GLU A 31 -15.09 -0.25 13.65
CA GLU A 31 -16.39 0.42 13.63
C GLU A 31 -16.42 1.61 12.67
N LEU A 32 -15.39 2.45 12.70
CA LEU A 32 -15.27 3.58 11.76
C LEU A 32 -15.16 3.10 10.31
N ILE A 33 -14.28 2.13 10.05
CA ILE A 33 -14.04 1.63 8.69
C ILE A 33 -15.31 1.03 8.10
N PHE A 34 -15.97 0.14 8.82
CA PHE A 34 -17.19 -0.52 8.32
C PHE A 34 -18.40 0.42 8.22
N ALA A 35 -18.46 1.47 9.05
CA ALA A 35 -19.52 2.48 8.95
C ALA A 35 -19.36 3.38 7.72
N GLU A 36 -18.14 3.76 7.38
CA GLU A 36 -17.89 4.75 6.34
C GLU A 36 -17.49 4.12 4.99
N LEU A 37 -16.80 2.96 5.01
CA LEU A 37 -16.22 2.30 3.82
C LEU A 37 -16.69 0.83 3.70
N PRO A 38 -18.00 0.54 3.76
CA PRO A 38 -18.50 -0.85 3.83
C PRO A 38 -18.27 -1.66 2.56
N GLU A 39 -18.10 -1.02 1.40
CA GLU A 39 -17.96 -1.70 0.10
C GLU A 39 -16.52 -2.12 -0.19
N MET A 40 -15.54 -1.42 0.39
CA MET A 40 -14.11 -1.75 0.33
C MET A 40 -13.43 -1.42 1.66
N PRO A 41 -13.77 -2.15 2.73
CA PRO A 41 -13.10 -1.98 4.02
C PRO A 41 -11.65 -2.45 3.94
N HIS A 42 -10.82 -1.86 4.80
CA HIS A 42 -9.43 -2.28 4.96
C HIS A 42 -9.15 -2.69 6.40
N TRP A 43 -8.14 -3.52 6.62
CA TRP A 43 -7.69 -3.73 7.98
C TRP A 43 -6.87 -2.52 8.47
N PRO A 44 -7.03 -2.07 9.73
CA PRO A 44 -6.33 -0.91 10.24
C PRO A 44 -4.92 -1.26 10.77
N GLN A 45 -3.89 -0.51 10.33
CA GLN A 45 -2.62 -0.43 11.04
C GLN A 45 -2.78 0.56 12.21
N LEU A 46 -2.25 0.20 13.40
CA LEU A 46 -2.50 0.93 14.63
C LEU A 46 -1.19 1.39 15.31
N PRO A 47 -0.43 2.32 14.71
CA PRO A 47 0.92 2.66 15.16
C PRO A 47 0.99 3.22 16.59
N ARG A 48 -0.15 3.66 17.16
CA ARG A 48 -0.22 4.10 18.56
C ARG A 48 -0.20 2.96 19.58
N ARG A 49 -0.30 1.72 19.14
CA ARG A 49 -0.17 0.55 20.02
C ARG A 49 1.27 0.25 20.42
N GLY A 50 2.25 0.71 19.65
CA GLY A 50 3.66 0.57 19.94
C GLY A 50 4.54 0.32 18.73
N GLU A 51 5.83 0.15 19.00
CA GLU A 51 6.87 0.00 17.98
C GLU A 51 6.66 -1.23 17.06
N GLN A 52 6.04 -2.28 17.58
CA GLN A 52 5.75 -3.49 16.82
C GLN A 52 4.75 -3.26 15.68
N GLU A 53 3.85 -2.27 15.83
CA GLU A 53 2.91 -1.85 14.80
C GLU A 53 3.45 -0.65 13.96
N HIS A 54 4.75 -0.36 14.05
CA HIS A 54 5.39 0.63 13.19
C HIS A 54 5.30 0.21 11.72
N PHE A 55 5.08 1.17 10.85
CA PHE A 55 4.86 1.02 9.41
C PHE A 55 5.88 0.08 8.71
N VAL A 56 7.16 0.14 9.09
CA VAL A 56 8.21 -0.73 8.55
C VAL A 56 8.36 -2.00 9.40
N HIS A 57 8.46 -1.86 10.72
CA HIS A 57 8.92 -2.94 11.61
C HIS A 57 7.95 -4.12 11.68
N GLN A 58 6.66 -3.91 11.47
CA GLN A 58 5.66 -4.97 11.53
C GLN A 58 5.83 -6.08 10.48
N PHE A 59 6.67 -5.84 9.44
CA PHE A 59 6.92 -6.79 8.36
C PHE A 59 8.32 -7.41 8.41
N LEU A 60 9.04 -7.31 9.53
CA LEU A 60 10.45 -7.69 9.59
C LEU A 60 10.72 -8.96 10.41
N GLN A 61 9.67 -9.61 10.95
CA GLN A 61 9.84 -10.78 11.82
C GLN A 61 10.72 -11.88 11.19
N PRO A 62 10.59 -12.27 9.90
CA PRO A 62 11.45 -13.30 9.31
C PRO A 62 12.93 -12.94 9.30
N LEU A 63 13.27 -11.65 9.20
CA LEU A 63 14.65 -11.17 9.26
C LEU A 63 15.21 -11.19 10.71
N MET A 64 14.33 -11.06 11.70
CA MET A 64 14.67 -11.20 13.11
C MET A 64 14.89 -12.68 13.46
N ASP A 65 14.00 -13.55 13.02
CA ASP A 65 14.00 -14.99 13.32
C ASP A 65 15.28 -15.68 12.79
N CYS A 66 15.74 -15.31 11.60
CA CYS A 66 16.99 -15.80 11.04
C CYS A 66 18.24 -15.07 11.57
N GLY A 67 18.08 -14.08 12.47
CA GLY A 67 19.20 -13.37 13.11
C GLY A 67 19.88 -12.30 12.25
N MET A 68 19.37 -11.99 11.06
CA MET A 68 19.91 -10.90 10.22
C MET A 68 19.58 -9.52 10.79
N LEU A 69 18.38 -9.35 11.38
CA LEU A 69 17.95 -8.10 11.97
C LEU A 69 18.02 -8.18 13.49
N THR A 70 18.75 -7.26 14.10
CA THR A 70 18.91 -7.17 15.56
C THR A 70 18.58 -5.77 16.07
N SER A 71 18.22 -5.65 17.34
CA SER A 71 18.02 -4.36 18.00
C SER A 71 19.15 -4.07 18.97
N GLU A 72 19.88 -2.98 18.76
CA GLU A 72 20.98 -2.53 19.60
C GLU A 72 20.74 -1.08 20.07
N GLY A 73 20.58 -0.88 21.36
CA GLY A 73 20.33 0.46 21.92
C GLY A 73 19.10 1.17 21.33
N GLY A 74 18.07 0.43 20.97
CA GLY A 74 16.85 0.96 20.36
C GLY A 74 16.97 1.27 18.86
N ARG A 75 18.05 0.82 18.22
CA ARG A 75 18.21 0.91 16.76
C ARG A 75 18.14 -0.47 16.13
N TRP A 76 17.44 -0.56 15.02
CA TRP A 76 17.42 -1.75 14.18
C TRP A 76 18.67 -1.78 13.29
N ILE A 77 19.43 -2.87 13.39
CA ILE A 77 20.65 -3.08 12.61
C ILE A 77 20.47 -4.34 11.80
N LEU A 78 20.61 -4.20 10.49
CA LEU A 78 20.60 -5.32 9.56
C LEU A 78 22.05 -5.66 9.21
N ASP A 79 22.57 -6.77 9.73
CA ASP A 79 23.97 -7.15 9.59
C ASP A 79 24.17 -8.20 8.50
N ALA A 80 24.86 -7.79 7.44
CA ALA A 80 25.29 -8.69 6.35
C ALA A 80 26.77 -9.04 6.41
N SER A 81 27.51 -8.53 7.38
CA SER A 81 28.99 -8.62 7.40
C SER A 81 29.55 -9.50 8.52
N GLY A 82 28.69 -10.05 9.38
CA GLY A 82 29.10 -10.90 10.50
C GLY A 82 29.54 -12.29 10.06
N GLU A 83 30.34 -12.98 10.92
CA GLU A 83 30.78 -14.37 10.70
C GLU A 83 29.61 -15.35 10.46
N ASN A 84 28.38 -14.98 10.92
CA ASN A 84 27.17 -15.79 10.79
C ASN A 84 26.28 -15.40 9.58
N SER A 85 26.66 -14.44 8.76
CA SER A 85 25.80 -13.91 7.71
C SER A 85 25.37 -14.98 6.70
N ALA A 86 26.27 -15.88 6.31
CA ALA A 86 25.96 -17.00 5.43
C ALA A 86 24.99 -18.01 6.08
N ALA A 87 25.08 -18.22 7.39
CA ALA A 87 24.17 -19.10 8.12
C ALA A 87 22.76 -18.45 8.21
N CYS A 88 22.67 -17.16 8.51
CA CYS A 88 21.42 -16.42 8.54
C CYS A 88 20.72 -16.40 7.17
N LEU A 89 21.48 -16.18 6.09
CA LEU A 89 20.95 -16.26 4.72
C LEU A 89 20.44 -17.68 4.40
N THR A 90 21.19 -18.71 4.77
CA THR A 90 20.76 -20.10 4.58
C THR A 90 19.47 -20.39 5.32
N GLU A 91 19.35 -19.96 6.58
CA GLU A 91 18.14 -20.09 7.39
C GLU A 91 16.96 -19.38 6.73
N PHE A 92 17.15 -18.12 6.32
CA PHE A 92 16.12 -17.34 5.62
C PHE A 92 15.62 -18.08 4.37
N TYR A 93 16.50 -18.52 3.48
CA TYR A 93 16.09 -19.19 2.25
C TYR A 93 15.50 -20.58 2.48
N THR A 94 15.80 -21.25 3.61
CA THR A 94 15.21 -22.53 3.97
C THR A 94 13.71 -22.41 4.23
N THR A 95 13.22 -21.26 4.73
CA THR A 95 11.79 -20.98 4.94
C THR A 95 11.16 -20.24 3.76
N CYS A 96 11.91 -19.33 3.14
CA CYS A 96 11.45 -18.47 2.06
C CYS A 96 11.12 -19.25 0.78
N LEU A 97 12.05 -20.09 0.29
CA LEU A 97 11.85 -20.79 -0.99
C LEU A 97 10.67 -21.78 -0.99
N PRO A 98 10.40 -22.57 0.05
CA PRO A 98 9.18 -23.36 0.11
C PRO A 98 7.91 -22.51 0.11
N ALA A 99 7.89 -21.37 0.82
CA ALA A 99 6.75 -20.45 0.82
C ALA A 99 6.49 -19.88 -0.59
N GLU A 100 7.55 -19.47 -1.31
CA GLU A 100 7.45 -19.02 -2.71
C GLU A 100 6.93 -20.13 -3.63
N ALA A 101 7.36 -21.37 -3.41
CA ALA A 101 6.92 -22.53 -4.17
C ALA A 101 5.47 -22.95 -3.88
N GLY A 102 4.79 -22.29 -2.93
CA GLY A 102 3.38 -22.54 -2.62
C GLY A 102 3.14 -23.47 -1.43
N ASP A 103 4.16 -23.76 -0.61
CA ASP A 103 3.96 -24.44 0.66
C ASP A 103 3.11 -23.56 1.60
N GLY A 104 1.87 -23.96 1.83
CA GLY A 104 0.92 -23.17 2.61
C GLY A 104 1.25 -23.08 4.10
N GLU A 105 2.04 -23.99 4.67
CA GLU A 105 2.51 -23.88 6.06
C GLU A 105 3.62 -22.84 6.16
N CYS A 106 4.59 -22.91 5.28
CA CYS A 106 5.66 -21.92 5.19
C CYS A 106 5.10 -20.52 4.84
N LEU A 107 4.14 -20.42 3.94
CA LEU A 107 3.52 -19.14 3.59
C LEU A 107 2.79 -18.51 4.79
N ARG A 108 2.05 -19.30 5.59
CA ARG A 108 1.35 -18.79 6.78
C ARG A 108 2.28 -18.17 7.83
N SER A 109 3.55 -18.55 7.88
CA SER A 109 4.53 -17.93 8.79
C SER A 109 4.84 -16.47 8.43
N TYR A 110 4.48 -16.01 7.23
CA TYR A 110 4.59 -14.62 6.78
C TYR A 110 3.34 -13.79 7.07
N LEU A 111 2.34 -14.27 7.81
CA LEU A 111 1.33 -13.38 8.35
C LEU A 111 1.91 -12.63 9.55
N PRO A 112 1.77 -11.28 9.65
CA PRO A 112 2.26 -10.55 10.81
C PRO A 112 1.70 -11.12 12.11
N THR A 113 2.47 -11.12 13.19
CA THR A 113 1.99 -11.62 14.48
C THR A 113 0.80 -10.79 15.02
N PRO A 114 -0.04 -11.32 15.92
CA PRO A 114 -1.12 -10.55 16.53
C PRO A 114 -0.65 -9.29 17.25
N GLU A 115 0.56 -9.31 17.80
CA GLU A 115 1.19 -8.17 18.45
C GLU A 115 1.60 -7.07 17.45
N ALA A 116 2.04 -7.47 16.26
CA ALA A 116 2.47 -6.57 15.20
C ALA A 116 1.32 -6.07 14.32
N ALA A 117 0.17 -6.73 14.31
CA ALA A 117 -0.96 -6.39 13.45
C ALA A 117 -2.32 -6.69 14.11
N ALA A 118 -2.56 -6.18 15.32
CA ALA A 118 -3.81 -6.42 16.04
C ALA A 118 -5.05 -6.06 15.20
N GLY A 119 -4.97 -5.01 14.40
CA GLY A 119 -6.05 -4.61 13.50
C GLY A 119 -6.35 -5.62 12.41
N LEU A 120 -5.35 -6.33 11.88
CA LEU A 120 -5.56 -7.42 10.91
C LEU A 120 -6.33 -8.57 11.54
N TYR A 121 -5.94 -9.01 12.74
CA TYR A 121 -6.60 -10.13 13.42
C TYR A 121 -8.03 -9.81 13.84
N ALA A 122 -8.28 -8.59 14.32
CA ALA A 122 -9.65 -8.13 14.60
C ALA A 122 -10.48 -8.07 13.30
N PHE A 123 -9.90 -7.59 12.19
CA PHE A 123 -10.56 -7.59 10.88
C PHE A 123 -10.92 -9.00 10.42
N LEU A 124 -9.99 -9.95 10.47
CA LEU A 124 -10.23 -11.35 10.10
C LEU A 124 -11.29 -12.00 10.98
N ALA A 125 -11.29 -11.74 12.29
CA ALA A 125 -12.30 -12.22 13.21
C ALA A 125 -13.70 -11.69 12.86
N ARG A 126 -13.82 -10.40 12.56
CA ARG A 126 -15.07 -9.76 12.13
C ARG A 126 -15.53 -10.28 10.77
N ALA A 127 -14.62 -10.52 9.84
CA ALA A 127 -14.91 -11.12 8.54
C ALA A 127 -15.48 -12.54 8.69
N ARG A 128 -14.88 -13.38 9.52
CA ARG A 128 -15.38 -14.74 9.85
C ARG A 128 -16.76 -14.71 10.48
N ALA A 129 -17.09 -13.69 11.25
CA ALA A 129 -18.44 -13.49 11.81
C ALA A 129 -19.48 -12.98 10.76
N GLY A 130 -19.11 -12.89 9.48
CA GLY A 130 -20.01 -12.44 8.42
C GLY A 130 -20.10 -10.93 8.27
N GLY A 131 -19.16 -10.17 8.86
CA GLY A 131 -19.15 -8.71 8.88
C GLY A 131 -18.75 -8.03 7.56
N LEU A 132 -18.34 -8.79 6.52
CA LEU A 132 -17.91 -8.23 5.22
C LEU A 132 -19.05 -7.99 4.22
N LYS A 133 -20.28 -8.26 4.55
CA LYS A 133 -21.41 -7.92 3.67
C LYS A 133 -21.75 -6.44 3.84
N PRO A 134 -21.72 -5.63 2.79
CA PRO A 134 -21.79 -5.90 1.34
C PRO A 134 -20.45 -5.79 0.57
N ALA A 135 -19.29 -5.97 1.17
CA ALA A 135 -18.00 -5.74 0.53
C ALA A 135 -17.78 -6.66 -0.69
N GLY A 136 -17.52 -6.08 -1.84
CA GLY A 136 -17.00 -6.79 -3.02
C GLY A 136 -15.48 -6.89 -3.05
N PHE A 137 -14.83 -5.96 -2.34
CA PHE A 137 -13.37 -5.84 -2.24
C PHE A 137 -12.95 -5.65 -0.80
N VAL A 138 -11.76 -6.10 -0.46
CA VAL A 138 -11.13 -5.89 0.85
C VAL A 138 -9.69 -5.45 0.66
N LYS A 139 -9.24 -4.46 1.44
CA LYS A 139 -7.90 -3.93 1.26
C LYS A 139 -6.97 -4.32 2.41
N GLY A 140 -5.78 -4.78 2.01
CA GLY A 140 -4.60 -4.90 2.86
C GLY A 140 -3.48 -3.96 2.41
N GLN A 141 -2.40 -3.92 3.16
CA GLN A 141 -1.22 -3.13 2.83
C GLN A 141 0.05 -3.71 3.43
N ILE A 142 1.18 -3.38 2.80
CA ILE A 142 2.54 -3.62 3.29
C ILE A 142 3.37 -2.36 3.10
N ALA A 143 4.49 -2.25 3.83
CA ALA A 143 5.52 -1.27 3.51
C ALA A 143 6.22 -1.63 2.19
N GLY A 144 6.65 -0.62 1.43
CA GLY A 144 7.35 -0.83 0.18
C GLY A 144 8.84 -1.14 0.36
N PRO A 145 9.45 -1.84 -0.61
CA PRO A 145 10.82 -2.34 -0.50
C PRO A 145 11.84 -1.21 -0.37
N LEU A 146 11.66 -0.10 -1.06
CA LEU A 146 12.60 1.00 -1.00
C LEU A 146 12.53 1.72 0.35
N SER A 147 11.32 1.91 0.90
CA SER A 147 11.13 2.50 2.24
C SER A 147 11.80 1.64 3.31
N VAL A 148 11.57 0.33 3.31
CA VAL A 148 12.16 -0.59 4.27
C VAL A 148 13.70 -0.62 4.12
N ALA A 149 14.20 -0.81 2.91
CA ALA A 149 15.62 -1.02 2.69
C ALA A 149 16.48 0.25 2.79
N LEU A 150 15.90 1.45 2.69
CA LEU A 150 16.59 2.71 2.98
C LEU A 150 16.56 3.07 4.47
N GLU A 151 15.51 2.64 5.21
CA GLU A 151 15.42 2.86 6.65
C GLU A 151 16.35 1.93 7.42
N LEU A 152 16.38 0.64 7.08
CA LEU A 152 17.26 -0.33 7.71
C LEU A 152 18.71 -0.11 7.29
N LYS A 153 19.61 -0.11 8.28
CA LYS A 153 21.04 0.17 8.06
C LYS A 153 21.92 -0.88 8.71
N ASP A 154 23.09 -1.07 8.12
CA ASP A 154 24.16 -1.86 8.74
C ASP A 154 24.86 -1.10 9.88
N ARG A 155 25.82 -1.74 10.53
CA ARG A 155 26.61 -1.15 11.64
C ARG A 155 27.41 0.10 11.22
N GLN A 156 27.70 0.25 9.93
CA GLN A 156 28.39 1.39 9.35
C GLN A 156 27.43 2.52 8.96
N GLY A 157 26.12 2.33 9.13
CA GLY A 157 25.09 3.29 8.76
C GLY A 157 24.73 3.29 7.27
N ARG A 158 25.17 2.28 6.52
CA ARG A 158 24.86 2.12 5.10
C ARG A 158 23.49 1.47 4.96
N PRO A 159 22.57 2.04 4.14
CA PRO A 159 21.24 1.45 3.92
C PRO A 159 21.32 0.05 3.31
N ALA A 160 20.44 -0.83 3.75
CA ALA A 160 20.32 -2.21 3.29
C ALA A 160 20.11 -2.31 1.78
N TYR A 161 19.47 -1.31 1.17
CA TYR A 161 19.23 -1.27 -0.28
C TYR A 161 20.49 -1.42 -1.13
N TYR A 162 21.65 -0.98 -0.62
CA TYR A 162 22.91 -1.05 -1.34
C TYR A 162 23.70 -2.36 -1.13
N HIS A 163 23.09 -3.33 -0.44
CA HIS A 163 23.62 -4.67 -0.26
C HIS A 163 22.70 -5.67 -0.98
N GLY A 164 23.21 -6.32 -2.02
CA GLY A 164 22.40 -7.20 -2.89
C GLY A 164 21.61 -8.26 -2.11
N ASP A 165 22.28 -9.00 -1.22
CA ASP A 165 21.64 -10.07 -0.45
C ASP A 165 20.57 -9.52 0.51
N LEU A 166 20.84 -8.39 1.19
CA LEU A 166 19.88 -7.79 2.12
C LEU A 166 18.68 -7.20 1.38
N ARG A 167 18.89 -6.56 0.23
CA ARG A 167 17.82 -6.09 -0.64
C ARG A 167 16.93 -7.26 -1.06
N ASP A 168 17.51 -8.35 -1.54
CA ASP A 168 16.76 -9.53 -1.97
C ASP A 168 15.94 -10.13 -0.84
N THR A 169 16.53 -10.29 0.37
CA THR A 169 15.77 -10.82 1.53
C THR A 169 14.61 -9.91 1.93
N ILE A 170 14.75 -8.59 1.87
CA ILE A 170 13.68 -7.63 2.16
C ILE A 170 12.56 -7.75 1.11
N VAL A 171 12.91 -7.73 -0.17
CA VAL A 171 11.93 -7.82 -1.27
C VAL A 171 11.11 -9.12 -1.17
N ARG A 172 11.78 -10.27 -0.96
CA ARG A 172 11.12 -11.56 -0.80
C ARG A 172 10.23 -11.62 0.44
N THR A 173 10.73 -11.10 1.56
CA THR A 173 9.95 -11.01 2.79
C THR A 173 8.64 -10.24 2.56
N LEU A 174 8.73 -9.06 1.95
CA LEU A 174 7.55 -8.23 1.68
C LEU A 174 6.60 -8.87 0.66
N ALA A 175 7.13 -9.52 -0.38
CA ALA A 175 6.33 -10.26 -1.35
C ALA A 175 5.53 -11.39 -0.68
N LEU A 176 6.16 -12.15 0.23
CA LEU A 176 5.49 -13.22 0.96
C LEU A 176 4.47 -12.69 1.97
N TYR A 177 4.74 -11.57 2.65
CA TYR A 177 3.74 -10.89 3.48
C TYR A 177 2.52 -10.44 2.67
N ALA A 178 2.74 -9.83 1.51
CA ALA A 178 1.67 -9.40 0.62
C ALA A 178 0.84 -10.58 0.12
N ARG A 179 1.51 -11.65 -0.31
CA ARG A 179 0.89 -12.89 -0.78
C ARG A 179 0.08 -13.57 0.32
N CYS A 180 0.62 -13.69 1.53
CA CYS A 180 -0.06 -14.28 2.68
C CYS A 180 -1.31 -13.48 3.07
N GLN A 181 -1.23 -12.13 3.06
CA GLN A 181 -2.41 -11.28 3.31
C GLN A 181 -3.47 -11.48 2.21
N ALA A 182 -3.07 -11.53 0.93
CA ALA A 182 -4.00 -11.76 -0.17
C ALA A 182 -4.74 -13.10 0.01
N THR A 183 -4.02 -14.17 0.32
CA THR A 183 -4.59 -15.49 0.62
C THR A 183 -5.58 -15.41 1.79
N ALA A 184 -5.19 -14.81 2.93
CA ALA A 184 -6.04 -14.72 4.11
C ALA A 184 -7.32 -13.88 3.88
N LEU A 185 -7.23 -12.82 3.08
CA LEU A 185 -8.36 -11.95 2.77
C LEU A 185 -9.31 -12.57 1.74
N SER A 186 -8.81 -13.43 0.83
CA SER A 186 -9.64 -14.11 -0.18
C SER A 186 -10.61 -15.15 0.42
N GLU A 187 -10.36 -15.63 1.64
CA GLU A 187 -11.21 -16.63 2.33
C GLU A 187 -12.67 -16.15 2.48
N PHE A 188 -12.94 -14.87 2.37
CA PHE A 188 -14.26 -14.27 2.65
C PHE A 188 -15.08 -13.98 1.39
N GLY A 189 -14.62 -14.41 0.21
CA GLY A 189 -15.34 -14.23 -1.05
C GLY A 189 -15.29 -12.82 -1.64
N ALA A 190 -14.56 -11.89 -1.03
CA ALA A 190 -14.24 -10.58 -1.58
C ALA A 190 -12.90 -10.63 -2.30
N VAL A 191 -12.70 -9.77 -3.32
CA VAL A 191 -11.42 -9.67 -4.04
C VAL A 191 -10.43 -8.88 -3.18
N PRO A 192 -9.26 -9.46 -2.84
CA PRO A 192 -8.24 -8.75 -2.10
C PRO A 192 -7.57 -7.68 -2.97
N VAL A 193 -7.25 -6.55 -2.35
CA VAL A 193 -6.47 -5.46 -2.91
C VAL A 193 -5.33 -5.17 -1.95
N ILE A 194 -4.09 -5.37 -2.36
CA ILE A 194 -2.93 -5.14 -1.50
C ILE A 194 -2.16 -3.92 -1.99
N PHE A 195 -2.05 -2.91 -1.14
CA PHE A 195 -1.24 -1.73 -1.41
C PHE A 195 0.17 -1.91 -0.89
N VAL A 196 1.14 -1.55 -1.72
CA VAL A 196 2.55 -1.37 -1.36
C VAL A 196 2.75 0.12 -1.07
N ASP A 197 2.92 0.48 0.20
CA ASP A 197 3.08 1.88 0.62
C ASP A 197 4.57 2.23 0.60
N ASP A 198 5.04 2.88 -0.48
CA ASP A 198 6.46 3.19 -0.69
C ASP A 198 6.75 4.68 -0.94
N PRO A 199 6.67 5.53 0.10
CA PRO A 199 7.01 6.94 -0.02
C PRO A 199 8.49 7.18 -0.39
N ALA A 200 9.39 6.20 -0.17
CA ALA A 200 10.79 6.35 -0.47
C ALA A 200 11.11 6.29 -1.97
N VAL A 201 10.18 5.90 -2.84
CA VAL A 201 10.36 5.96 -4.31
C VAL A 201 10.73 7.39 -4.77
N ARG A 202 10.28 8.43 -4.07
CA ARG A 202 10.69 9.83 -4.29
C ARG A 202 12.19 10.08 -4.17
N ALA A 203 12.94 9.18 -3.52
CA ALA A 203 14.40 9.30 -3.39
C ALA A 203 15.14 9.03 -4.70
N TYR A 204 14.50 8.38 -5.67
CA TYR A 204 15.04 8.18 -7.00
C TYR A 204 15.33 9.54 -7.68
N GLY A 205 16.52 9.65 -8.27
CA GLY A 205 17.00 10.91 -8.87
C GLY A 205 17.49 11.97 -7.86
N SER A 206 17.43 11.70 -6.56
CA SER A 206 17.97 12.60 -5.54
C SER A 206 19.49 12.50 -5.46
N ARG A 207 20.14 13.63 -5.06
CA ARG A 207 21.61 13.67 -4.88
C ARG A 207 22.12 12.78 -3.74
N LEU A 208 21.26 12.44 -2.81
CA LEU A 208 21.61 11.60 -1.65
C LEU A 208 21.62 10.10 -2.00
N HIS A 209 20.95 9.72 -3.08
CA HIS A 209 20.73 8.32 -3.46
C HIS A 209 21.09 8.07 -4.94
N LEU A 210 22.27 8.52 -5.37
CA LEU A 210 22.73 8.40 -6.76
C LEU A 210 22.88 6.93 -7.26
N ALA A 211 22.99 5.99 -6.35
CA ALA A 211 23.12 4.58 -6.68
C ALA A 211 21.76 3.83 -6.84
N LEU A 212 20.64 4.55 -6.65
CA LEU A 212 19.34 3.99 -6.97
C LEU A 212 19.16 3.95 -8.49
N SER A 213 19.04 2.77 -9.07
CA SER A 213 18.71 2.63 -10.47
C SER A 213 17.21 2.44 -10.66
N ARG A 214 16.71 2.92 -11.80
CA ARG A 214 15.31 2.76 -12.21
C ARG A 214 14.93 1.29 -12.33
N GLU A 215 15.81 0.53 -12.98
CA GLU A 215 15.62 -0.89 -13.26
C GLU A 215 15.49 -1.68 -11.96
N MET A 216 16.37 -1.43 -11.00
CA MET A 216 16.32 -2.11 -9.69
C MET A 216 15.00 -1.86 -8.96
N ILE A 217 14.52 -0.61 -8.96
CA ILE A 217 13.25 -0.27 -8.28
C ILE A 217 12.06 -0.94 -8.98
N ILE A 218 12.05 -0.93 -10.32
CA ILE A 218 10.99 -1.58 -11.11
C ILE A 218 10.99 -3.10 -10.89
N GLU A 219 12.17 -3.74 -10.86
CA GLU A 219 12.31 -5.17 -10.58
C GLU A 219 11.77 -5.54 -9.21
N ASP A 220 12.16 -4.81 -8.15
CA ASP A 220 11.71 -5.05 -6.78
C ASP A 220 10.19 -4.92 -6.65
N LEU A 221 9.63 -3.85 -7.20
CA LEU A 221 8.20 -3.61 -7.16
C LEU A 221 7.43 -4.67 -7.97
N ASN A 222 7.90 -5.02 -9.16
CA ASN A 222 7.25 -6.04 -9.98
C ASN A 222 7.27 -7.41 -9.32
N PHE A 223 8.36 -7.79 -8.65
CA PHE A 223 8.42 -9.04 -7.90
C PHE A 223 7.30 -9.13 -6.84
N ILE A 224 7.05 -8.03 -6.12
CA ILE A 224 5.98 -7.96 -5.12
C ILE A 224 4.60 -7.95 -5.79
N PHE A 225 4.41 -7.18 -6.87
CA PHE A 225 3.12 -7.13 -7.57
C PHE A 225 2.74 -8.48 -8.18
N GLU A 226 3.69 -9.20 -8.77
CA GLU A 226 3.47 -10.54 -9.30
C GLU A 226 3.11 -11.54 -8.20
N ALA A 227 3.73 -11.43 -7.02
CA ALA A 227 3.37 -12.25 -5.87
C ALA A 227 1.93 -11.98 -5.38
N ILE A 228 1.48 -10.71 -5.38
CA ILE A 228 0.09 -10.35 -5.07
C ILE A 228 -0.86 -10.94 -6.12
N GLN A 229 -0.55 -10.73 -7.39
CA GLN A 229 -1.38 -11.15 -8.53
C GLN A 229 -1.50 -12.66 -8.65
N SER A 230 -0.48 -13.42 -8.21
CA SER A 230 -0.53 -14.89 -8.19
C SER A 230 -1.63 -15.47 -7.29
N GLU A 231 -2.12 -14.68 -6.33
CA GLU A 231 -3.24 -15.04 -5.43
C GLU A 231 -4.60 -14.49 -5.92
N ASN A 232 -4.72 -14.12 -7.20
CA ASN A 232 -5.92 -13.47 -7.75
C ASN A 232 -6.31 -12.19 -6.98
N ALA A 233 -5.34 -11.45 -6.50
CA ALA A 233 -5.49 -10.17 -5.83
C ALA A 233 -5.05 -9.02 -6.73
N LEU A 234 -5.54 -7.81 -6.46
CA LEU A 234 -5.15 -6.59 -7.15
C LEU A 234 -3.96 -5.93 -6.45
N ALA A 235 -2.93 -5.61 -7.22
CA ALA A 235 -1.74 -4.92 -6.72
C ALA A 235 -1.89 -3.41 -6.87
N GLY A 236 -1.76 -2.69 -5.74
CA GLY A 236 -1.71 -1.23 -5.70
C GLY A 236 -0.38 -0.72 -5.17
N ILE A 237 -0.04 0.51 -5.51
CA ILE A 237 1.06 1.25 -4.88
C ILE A 237 0.57 2.59 -4.37
N HIS A 238 1.02 2.99 -3.18
CA HIS A 238 0.76 4.32 -2.64
C HIS A 238 2.06 5.09 -2.44
N SER A 239 2.10 6.33 -2.95
CA SER A 239 3.13 7.31 -2.63
C SER A 239 2.48 8.67 -2.37
N CYS A 240 2.79 9.27 -1.21
CA CYS A 240 2.15 10.49 -0.75
C CYS A 240 2.94 11.77 -1.11
N GLU A 241 3.94 11.70 -2.01
CA GLU A 241 4.71 12.86 -2.46
C GLU A 241 4.91 12.84 -3.98
N ALA A 242 5.32 13.98 -4.54
CA ALA A 242 5.69 14.06 -5.96
C ALA A 242 6.96 13.25 -6.25
N LEU A 243 6.95 12.54 -7.36
CA LEU A 243 8.05 11.69 -7.81
C LEU A 243 8.10 11.63 -9.35
N ASP A 244 9.06 10.90 -9.90
CA ASP A 244 9.03 10.52 -11.31
C ASP A 244 7.96 9.42 -11.53
N TRP A 245 6.73 9.86 -11.83
CA TRP A 245 5.59 8.96 -12.01
C TRP A 245 5.78 7.95 -13.14
N SER A 246 6.65 8.26 -14.13
CA SER A 246 6.94 7.31 -15.21
C SER A 246 7.52 5.99 -14.67
N LEU A 247 8.25 6.04 -13.55
CA LEU A 247 8.80 4.86 -12.90
C LEU A 247 7.68 3.89 -12.49
N LEU A 248 6.66 4.38 -11.79
CA LEU A 248 5.54 3.55 -11.34
C LEU A 248 4.63 3.11 -12.49
N LEU A 249 4.43 3.98 -13.48
CA LEU A 249 3.60 3.68 -14.66
C LEU A 249 4.20 2.60 -15.57
N GLU A 250 5.50 2.31 -15.45
CA GLU A 250 6.19 1.23 -16.17
C GLU A 250 6.17 -0.11 -15.43
N THR A 251 5.76 -0.14 -14.17
CA THR A 251 5.62 -1.37 -13.39
C THR A 251 4.35 -2.15 -13.76
N HIS A 252 4.23 -3.36 -13.20
CA HIS A 252 3.04 -4.21 -13.33
C HIS A 252 1.92 -3.84 -12.33
N VAL A 253 1.97 -2.65 -11.75
CA VAL A 253 0.95 -2.15 -10.82
C VAL A 253 -0.40 -2.00 -11.53
N GLN A 254 -1.49 -2.33 -10.82
CA GLN A 254 -2.87 -2.19 -11.31
C GLN A 254 -3.56 -0.95 -10.75
N ILE A 255 -3.18 -0.51 -9.54
CA ILE A 255 -3.78 0.65 -8.86
C ILE A 255 -2.68 1.63 -8.45
N LEU A 256 -2.70 2.83 -9.01
CA LEU A 256 -1.79 3.92 -8.64
C LEU A 256 -2.49 4.85 -7.64
N SER A 257 -2.02 4.89 -6.40
CA SER A 257 -2.52 5.76 -5.34
C SER A 257 -1.55 6.90 -5.02
N LEU A 258 -2.07 8.12 -4.91
CA LEU A 258 -1.26 9.32 -4.66
C LEU A 258 -2.01 10.34 -3.80
N ASP A 259 -1.28 11.23 -3.14
CA ASP A 259 -1.84 12.46 -2.57
C ASP A 259 -2.18 13.43 -3.72
N ALA A 260 -3.41 13.32 -4.22
CA ALA A 260 -3.91 14.19 -5.29
C ALA A 260 -4.26 15.59 -4.79
N TYR A 261 -4.49 15.75 -3.49
CA TYR A 261 -4.81 17.05 -2.89
C TYR A 261 -3.63 18.02 -2.97
N ARG A 262 -2.43 17.56 -2.63
CA ARG A 262 -1.22 18.39 -2.65
C ARG A 262 -0.39 18.23 -3.92
N PHE A 263 -0.30 17.02 -4.45
CA PHE A 263 0.63 16.65 -5.51
C PHE A 263 -0.02 16.24 -6.83
N GLY A 264 -1.36 16.35 -6.96
CA GLY A 264 -2.06 15.97 -8.20
C GLY A 264 -1.51 16.65 -9.45
N ALA A 265 -1.14 17.93 -9.36
CA ALA A 265 -0.54 18.66 -10.47
C ALA A 265 0.83 18.10 -10.92
N SER A 266 1.55 17.35 -10.09
CA SER A 266 2.80 16.69 -10.47
C SER A 266 2.62 15.58 -11.51
N LEU A 267 1.39 15.13 -11.75
CA LEU A 267 1.04 14.18 -12.82
C LEU A 267 0.96 14.86 -14.21
N ILE A 268 0.83 16.17 -14.31
CA ILE A 268 0.60 16.86 -15.59
C ILE A 268 1.68 16.53 -16.64
N PRO A 269 2.99 16.51 -16.30
CA PRO A 269 4.02 16.12 -17.27
C PRO A 269 3.89 14.67 -17.76
N TYR A 270 3.14 13.83 -17.03
CA TYR A 270 2.95 12.41 -17.30
C TYR A 270 1.54 12.08 -17.83
N ALA A 271 0.77 13.07 -18.27
CA ALA A 271 -0.60 12.88 -18.74
C ALA A 271 -0.72 11.77 -19.82
N ALA A 272 0.18 11.76 -20.81
CA ALA A 272 0.14 10.75 -21.89
C ALA A 272 0.47 9.31 -21.39
N PRO A 273 1.53 9.07 -20.58
CA PRO A 273 1.72 7.79 -19.90
C PRO A 273 0.53 7.36 -19.03
N LEU A 274 -0.09 8.31 -18.32
CA LEU A 274 -1.23 8.06 -17.44
C LEU A 274 -2.47 7.64 -18.23
N VAL A 275 -2.73 8.25 -19.39
CA VAL A 275 -3.79 7.82 -20.30
C VAL A 275 -3.56 6.37 -20.74
N ARG A 276 -2.35 6.01 -21.17
CA ARG A 276 -2.01 4.63 -21.53
C ARG A 276 -2.19 3.65 -20.36
N PHE A 277 -1.87 4.08 -19.14
CA PHE A 277 -2.12 3.28 -17.95
C PHE A 277 -3.61 2.98 -17.75
N VAL A 278 -4.47 4.00 -17.87
CA VAL A 278 -5.93 3.84 -17.79
C VAL A 278 -6.45 3.01 -18.97
N GLU A 279 -5.94 3.20 -20.18
CA GLU A 279 -6.35 2.46 -21.38
C GLU A 279 -6.09 0.96 -21.26
N ARG A 280 -5.03 0.55 -20.57
CA ARG A 280 -4.73 -0.86 -20.33
C ARG A 280 -5.44 -1.46 -19.11
N GLY A 281 -6.37 -0.73 -18.46
CA GLY A 281 -7.15 -1.19 -17.31
C GLY A 281 -6.61 -0.72 -15.96
N GLY A 282 -5.60 0.15 -15.95
CA GLY A 282 -5.05 0.71 -14.71
C GLY A 282 -6.02 1.64 -14.00
N VAL A 283 -6.07 1.59 -12.69
CA VAL A 283 -6.96 2.36 -11.81
C VAL A 283 -6.16 3.44 -11.07
N ILE A 284 -6.74 4.63 -10.92
CA ILE A 284 -6.12 5.69 -10.15
C ILE A 284 -6.91 5.90 -8.85
N ALA A 285 -6.24 5.75 -7.72
CA ALA A 285 -6.79 6.05 -6.39
C ALA A 285 -6.40 7.47 -6.00
N TRP A 286 -7.36 8.38 -6.15
CA TRP A 286 -7.19 9.81 -5.92
C TRP A 286 -7.27 10.13 -4.43
N GLY A 287 -6.15 10.39 -3.79
CA GLY A 287 -6.04 10.86 -2.41
C GLY A 287 -6.43 12.34 -2.31
N ILE A 288 -7.71 12.63 -2.49
CA ILE A 288 -8.21 14.02 -2.57
C ILE A 288 -8.66 14.58 -1.22
N VAL A 289 -8.85 13.74 -0.21
CA VAL A 289 -9.22 14.21 1.14
C VAL A 289 -7.95 14.50 1.94
N PRO A 290 -7.71 15.76 2.35
CA PRO A 290 -6.46 16.15 2.98
C PRO A 290 -6.26 15.50 4.36
N THR A 291 -5.01 15.11 4.64
CA THR A 291 -4.59 14.57 5.94
C THR A 291 -3.60 15.49 6.66
N LEU A 292 -2.77 16.20 5.93
CA LEU A 292 -1.83 17.18 6.49
C LEU A 292 -2.44 18.57 6.62
N ASP A 293 -3.32 18.96 5.69
CA ASP A 293 -4.11 20.18 5.79
C ASP A 293 -5.37 19.94 6.63
N ASP A 294 -6.03 21.01 7.07
CA ASP A 294 -7.18 20.88 7.95
C ASP A 294 -8.42 20.39 7.20
N PRO A 295 -8.92 19.18 7.46
CA PRO A 295 -10.07 18.61 6.78
C PRO A 295 -11.40 19.31 7.12
N TYR A 296 -11.42 20.18 8.13
CA TYR A 296 -12.62 20.96 8.50
C TYR A 296 -12.83 22.15 7.57
N ASN A 297 -11.81 22.57 6.82
CA ASN A 297 -11.93 23.61 5.80
C ASN A 297 -12.50 23.08 4.48
N GLU A 298 -12.72 21.76 4.37
CA GLU A 298 -13.20 21.13 3.15
C GLU A 298 -14.61 20.56 3.31
N SER A 299 -15.32 20.56 2.19
CA SER A 299 -16.61 19.88 2.01
C SER A 299 -16.50 18.84 0.88
N VAL A 300 -17.51 17.97 0.77
CA VAL A 300 -17.60 17.03 -0.36
C VAL A 300 -17.63 17.81 -1.69
N GLU A 301 -18.32 18.94 -1.72
CA GLU A 301 -18.45 19.80 -2.90
C GLU A 301 -17.12 20.42 -3.31
N SER A 302 -16.40 21.00 -2.35
CA SER A 302 -15.08 21.64 -2.64
C SER A 302 -14.07 20.62 -3.15
N LEU A 303 -14.03 19.43 -2.56
CA LEU A 303 -13.12 18.36 -2.96
C LEU A 303 -13.47 17.79 -4.34
N LEU A 304 -14.75 17.60 -4.67
CA LEU A 304 -15.17 17.21 -6.04
C LEU A 304 -14.82 18.27 -7.08
N GLN A 305 -15.02 19.56 -6.78
CA GLN A 305 -14.63 20.64 -7.67
C GLN A 305 -13.11 20.64 -7.92
N ARG A 306 -12.33 20.42 -6.86
CA ARG A 306 -10.87 20.32 -6.94
C ARG A 306 -10.43 19.14 -7.82
N LEU A 307 -11.04 17.98 -7.64
CA LEU A 307 -10.76 16.78 -8.43
C LEU A 307 -11.14 16.96 -9.90
N ASP A 308 -12.32 17.52 -10.18
CA ASP A 308 -12.77 17.82 -11.55
C ASP A 308 -11.85 18.83 -12.25
N SER A 309 -11.36 19.84 -11.52
CA SER A 309 -10.36 20.79 -12.04
C SER A 309 -9.08 20.07 -12.42
N LEU A 310 -8.56 19.21 -11.54
CA LEU A 310 -7.35 18.43 -11.81
C LEU A 310 -7.53 17.50 -13.02
N TRP A 311 -8.68 16.85 -13.14
CA TRP A 311 -8.99 15.99 -14.28
C TRP A 311 -9.07 16.74 -15.61
N LYS A 312 -9.59 17.98 -15.61
CA LYS A 312 -9.59 18.84 -16.81
C LYS A 312 -8.19 19.21 -17.26
N ASP A 313 -7.29 19.46 -16.32
CA ASP A 313 -5.88 19.77 -16.61
C ASP A 313 -5.12 18.53 -17.12
N LEU A 314 -5.34 17.36 -16.51
CA LEU A 314 -4.69 16.10 -16.87
C LEU A 314 -5.25 15.49 -18.17
N PHE A 315 -6.56 15.56 -18.36
CA PHE A 315 -7.29 14.85 -19.41
C PHE A 315 -8.22 15.83 -20.17
N PRO A 316 -7.70 16.62 -21.12
CA PRO A 316 -8.47 17.62 -21.84
C PRO A 316 -9.68 17.02 -22.61
N MET A 317 -9.52 15.79 -23.12
CA MET A 317 -10.59 15.10 -23.87
C MET A 317 -11.64 14.52 -22.92
N ARG A 318 -12.92 14.82 -23.16
CA ARG A 318 -14.05 14.35 -22.37
C ARG A 318 -14.13 12.81 -22.31
N THR A 319 -13.95 12.14 -23.44
CA THR A 319 -14.01 10.68 -23.53
C THR A 319 -12.97 9.97 -22.68
N VAL A 320 -11.78 10.60 -22.49
CA VAL A 320 -10.76 10.09 -21.58
C VAL A 320 -11.19 10.29 -20.13
N ARG A 321 -11.78 11.44 -19.79
CA ARG A 321 -12.27 11.69 -18.41
C ARG A 321 -13.39 10.73 -18.00
N GLU A 322 -14.29 10.41 -18.91
CA GLU A 322 -15.34 9.40 -18.67
C GLU A 322 -14.70 8.05 -18.29
N LYS A 323 -13.71 7.61 -19.06
CA LYS A 323 -12.96 6.37 -18.75
C LYS A 323 -12.18 6.45 -17.43
N VAL A 324 -11.55 7.60 -17.15
CA VAL A 324 -10.87 7.84 -15.87
C VAL A 324 -11.86 7.77 -14.70
N LEU A 325 -13.07 8.27 -14.87
CA LEU A 325 -14.11 8.20 -13.84
C LEU A 325 -14.45 6.75 -13.48
N ASP A 326 -14.65 5.89 -14.48
CA ASP A 326 -14.95 4.47 -14.29
C ASP A 326 -13.78 3.74 -13.58
N GLN A 327 -12.54 4.16 -13.86
CA GLN A 327 -11.30 3.58 -13.32
C GLN A 327 -10.71 4.43 -12.16
N SER A 328 -11.55 5.12 -11.42
CA SER A 328 -11.16 5.95 -10.28
C SER A 328 -11.61 5.36 -8.95
N MET A 329 -10.70 5.40 -7.98
CA MET A 329 -10.99 5.23 -6.56
C MET A 329 -10.79 6.55 -5.83
N LEU A 330 -11.42 6.68 -4.66
CA LEU A 330 -11.28 7.83 -3.78
C LEU A 330 -10.67 7.42 -2.44
N THR A 331 -9.64 8.14 -2.02
CA THR A 331 -8.94 7.85 -0.77
C THR A 331 -8.64 9.14 0.01
N PRO A 332 -8.32 9.03 1.30
CA PRO A 332 -7.52 10.05 1.97
C PRO A 332 -6.16 10.23 1.26
N ALA A 333 -5.57 11.40 1.39
CA ALA A 333 -4.26 11.74 0.79
C ALA A 333 -3.12 10.85 1.34
N CYS A 334 -3.24 10.43 2.60
CA CYS A 334 -2.27 9.55 3.27
C CYS A 334 -2.95 8.81 4.43
N GLY A 335 -2.20 7.94 5.12
CA GLY A 335 -2.63 7.32 6.37
C GLY A 335 -2.91 8.35 7.48
N THR A 336 -3.78 8.00 8.42
CA THR A 336 -4.20 8.90 9.50
C THR A 336 -3.63 8.55 10.87
N GLY A 337 -2.72 7.56 10.94
CA GLY A 337 -2.20 7.01 12.20
C GLY A 337 -1.60 8.01 13.18
N LEU A 338 -1.08 9.14 12.70
CA LEU A 338 -0.48 10.20 13.52
C LEU A 338 -1.46 11.33 13.87
N LEU A 339 -2.68 11.31 13.31
CA LEU A 339 -3.70 12.34 13.55
C LEU A 339 -4.48 12.07 14.84
N THR A 340 -5.40 12.99 15.19
CA THR A 340 -6.39 12.74 16.23
C THR A 340 -7.54 11.89 15.68
N GLU A 341 -8.24 11.17 16.56
CA GLU A 341 -9.40 10.37 16.17
C GLU A 341 -10.49 11.22 15.52
N ASP A 342 -10.77 12.43 16.04
CA ASP A 342 -11.78 13.33 15.47
C ASP A 342 -11.46 13.73 14.03
N ARG A 343 -10.19 14.09 13.76
CA ARG A 343 -9.74 14.40 12.38
C ARG A 343 -9.89 13.18 11.48
N THR A 344 -9.52 12.00 11.96
CA THR A 344 -9.65 10.74 11.22
C THR A 344 -11.12 10.45 10.90
N ARG A 345 -12.03 10.58 11.88
CA ARG A 345 -13.48 10.41 11.66
C ARG A 345 -14.01 11.42 10.62
N ARG A 346 -13.54 12.67 10.66
CA ARG A 346 -13.89 13.68 9.65
C ARG A 346 -13.40 13.29 8.26
N ILE A 347 -12.15 12.84 8.13
CA ILE A 347 -11.55 12.40 6.87
C ILE A 347 -12.32 11.23 6.27
N TYR A 348 -12.63 10.20 7.05
CA TYR A 348 -13.38 9.03 6.59
C TYR A 348 -14.81 9.41 6.13
N ARG A 349 -15.50 10.29 6.86
CA ARG A 349 -16.82 10.82 6.45
C ARG A 349 -16.75 11.59 5.13
N LEU A 350 -15.73 12.42 4.93
CA LEU A 350 -15.52 13.12 3.65
C LEU A 350 -15.26 12.13 2.52
N THR A 351 -14.41 11.14 2.73
CA THR A 351 -14.07 10.11 1.73
C THR A 351 -15.32 9.32 1.32
N ALA A 352 -16.09 8.86 2.28
CA ALA A 352 -17.37 8.19 2.04
C ALA A 352 -18.40 9.10 1.34
N GLY A 353 -18.48 10.36 1.74
CA GLY A 353 -19.38 11.35 1.13
C GLY A 353 -19.06 11.61 -0.34
N LEU A 354 -17.76 11.71 -0.67
CA LEU A 354 -17.26 11.84 -2.04
C LEU A 354 -17.68 10.66 -2.90
N SER A 355 -17.43 9.44 -2.44
CA SER A 355 -17.78 8.21 -3.17
C SER A 355 -19.28 8.14 -3.44
N ARG A 356 -20.10 8.32 -2.41
CA ARG A 356 -21.56 8.31 -2.56
C ARG A 356 -22.07 9.37 -3.55
N LYS A 357 -21.46 10.55 -3.60
CA LYS A 357 -21.89 11.63 -4.50
C LYS A 357 -21.43 11.41 -5.94
N GLN A 358 -20.19 10.92 -6.13
CA GLN A 358 -19.66 10.62 -7.44
C GLN A 358 -20.44 9.49 -8.12
N ARG A 359 -20.70 8.40 -7.42
CA ARG A 359 -21.41 7.22 -7.94
C ARG A 359 -22.86 7.50 -8.28
N LYS A 360 -23.56 8.33 -7.48
CA LYS A 360 -24.92 8.78 -7.80
C LYS A 360 -25.02 9.69 -9.03
N ALA A 361 -23.93 10.30 -9.46
CA ALA A 361 -23.92 11.13 -10.65
C ALA A 361 -23.64 10.28 -11.93
N SER A 362 -23.22 9.02 -11.76
CA SER A 362 -22.99 8.05 -12.83
C SER A 362 -24.21 7.17 -13.12
N ASP A 363 -25.16 7.05 -12.15
CA ASP A 363 -26.50 6.45 -12.32
C ASP A 363 -27.48 7.44 -12.99
#